data_b00453b854754de80ff116a5ed96c2f0
#
_entry.id   b00453b854754de80ff116a5ed96c2f0
#
_cell.length_a   1.000
_cell.length_b   1.000
_cell.length_c   1.000
_cell.angle_alpha   90.00
_cell.angle_beta   90.00
_cell.angle_gamma   90.00
#
_symmetry.space_group_name_H-M   'P 1'
#
loop_
_entity.id
_entity.type
_entity.pdbx_description
1 polymer ?
#
loop_
_entity_poly.entity_id
_entity_poly.type
_entity_poly.pdbx_seq_one_letter_code
_entity_poly.pdbx_strand_id
1 'polypeptide(L)'
;YWNRPEQTAEALRDGWFHTGDQGEVNAAGNWRIAGRIKNLIVLGSGHKISPEPIENAIAKLLPEAQQVVVVGNGRGYLSVLVTGSVTAEKVQAALDAVNPDLPHYKQVRVFRVIREPFSIENGSLTVNGKLKREAIASRMKNDIEEMYLVKQAV
;
A
#
# COMPACT_ATOMS: atom_id res chain seq x y z
N TYR A 1 -1.60 20.12 18.65
CA TYR A 1 -0.65 19.13 19.23
C TYR A 1 0.19 19.81 20.30
N TRP A 2 0.54 19.08 21.36
CA TRP A 2 1.35 19.63 22.46
C TRP A 2 2.71 20.12 21.95
N ASN A 3 3.01 21.40 22.22
CA ASN A 3 4.23 22.08 21.81
C ASN A 3 4.59 21.97 20.30
N ARG A 4 3.55 21.88 19.44
CA ARG A 4 3.68 21.77 17.98
C ARG A 4 2.69 22.70 17.28
N PRO A 5 2.89 24.05 17.37
CA PRO A 5 1.95 25.04 16.84
C PRO A 5 1.78 24.96 15.33
N GLU A 6 2.86 24.72 14.58
CA GLU A 6 2.80 24.61 13.12
C GLU A 6 1.96 23.41 12.67
N GLN A 7 2.19 22.24 13.28
CA GLN A 7 1.41 21.03 12.98
C GLN A 7 -0.05 21.15 13.42
N THR A 8 -0.30 21.92 14.48
CA THR A 8 -1.67 22.22 14.91
C THR A 8 -2.36 23.11 13.89
N ALA A 9 -1.68 24.17 13.40
CA ALA A 9 -2.20 25.07 12.38
C ALA A 9 -2.43 24.34 11.03
N GLU A 10 -1.57 23.40 10.68
CA GLU A 10 -1.76 22.55 9.49
C GLU A 10 -2.97 21.64 9.61
N ALA A 11 -3.20 21.06 10.79
CA ALA A 11 -4.32 20.15 11.04
C ALA A 11 -5.66 20.89 11.22
N LEU A 12 -5.64 22.13 11.74
CA LEU A 12 -6.81 22.96 11.97
C LEU A 12 -6.77 24.18 11.04
N ARG A 13 -7.45 24.08 9.91
CA ARG A 13 -7.52 25.15 8.90
C ARG A 13 -8.98 25.46 8.59
N ASP A 14 -9.29 26.74 8.45
CA ASP A 14 -10.61 27.24 8.03
C ASP A 14 -11.77 26.69 8.88
N GLY A 15 -11.53 26.45 10.18
CA GLY A 15 -12.52 25.87 11.10
C GLY A 15 -12.70 24.35 10.98
N TRP A 16 -11.90 23.66 10.15
CA TRP A 16 -11.97 22.22 9.95
C TRP A 16 -10.74 21.50 10.48
N PHE A 17 -10.97 20.32 11.04
CA PHE A 17 -9.91 19.39 11.41
C PHE A 17 -9.60 18.46 10.24
N HIS A 18 -8.42 18.61 9.65
CA HIS A 18 -7.90 17.78 8.55
C HIS A 18 -7.26 16.53 9.12
N THR A 19 -7.99 15.42 9.12
CA THR A 19 -7.51 14.14 9.67
C THR A 19 -6.38 13.51 8.84
N GLY A 20 -6.28 13.88 7.55
CA GLY A 20 -5.41 13.25 6.57
C GLY A 20 -5.91 11.88 6.11
N ASP A 21 -7.16 11.54 6.45
CA ASP A 21 -7.80 10.30 6.02
C ASP A 21 -8.66 10.54 4.77
N GLN A 22 -8.77 9.52 3.93
CA GLN A 22 -9.68 9.50 2.78
C GLN A 22 -10.95 8.76 3.18
N GLY A 23 -12.10 9.45 3.05
CA GLY A 23 -13.43 8.86 3.24
C GLY A 23 -14.03 8.41 1.91
N GLU A 24 -14.82 7.36 1.95
CA GLU A 24 -15.68 6.90 0.86
C GLU A 24 -17.12 6.77 1.35
N VAL A 25 -18.08 7.10 0.48
CA VAL A 25 -19.51 6.94 0.73
C VAL A 25 -20.04 5.83 -0.14
N ASN A 26 -20.76 4.86 0.44
CA ASN A 26 -21.46 3.83 -0.34
C ASN A 26 -22.82 4.32 -0.83
N ALA A 27 -23.48 3.52 -1.69
CA ALA A 27 -24.80 3.86 -2.24
C ALA A 27 -25.90 4.06 -1.17
N ALA A 28 -25.73 3.52 0.03
CA ALA A 28 -26.65 3.70 1.17
C ALA A 28 -26.32 4.93 2.04
N GLY A 29 -25.33 5.75 1.63
CA GLY A 29 -24.91 6.94 2.36
C GLY A 29 -24.00 6.69 3.56
N ASN A 30 -23.53 5.46 3.78
CA ASN A 30 -22.62 5.16 4.88
C ASN A 30 -21.18 5.53 4.53
N TRP A 31 -20.52 6.22 5.47
CA TRP A 31 -19.13 6.62 5.34
C TRP A 31 -18.19 5.53 5.87
N ARG A 32 -17.07 5.31 5.16
CA ARG A 32 -15.95 4.51 5.65
C ARG A 32 -14.63 5.21 5.36
N ILE A 33 -13.62 4.95 6.19
CA ILE A 33 -12.24 5.37 5.91
C ILE A 33 -11.65 4.38 4.91
N ALA A 34 -11.23 4.89 3.74
CA ALA A 34 -10.62 4.09 2.67
C ALA A 34 -9.09 3.99 2.82
N GLY A 35 -8.45 4.98 3.47
CA GLY A 35 -7.01 5.01 3.67
C GLY A 35 -6.51 6.38 4.12
N ARG A 36 -5.19 6.57 4.03
CA ARG A 36 -4.52 7.84 4.33
C ARG A 36 -4.18 8.59 3.04
N ILE A 37 -4.45 9.88 2.98
CA ILE A 37 -4.14 10.73 1.81
C ILE A 37 -2.65 10.65 1.46
N LYS A 38 -1.76 10.68 2.46
CA LYS A 38 -0.31 10.59 2.28
C LYS A 38 0.19 9.22 1.81
N ASN A 39 -0.64 8.17 1.96
CA ASN A 39 -0.30 6.81 1.53
C ASN A 39 -0.79 6.51 0.11
N LEU A 40 -1.51 7.44 -0.52
CA LEU A 40 -2.02 7.23 -1.87
C LEU A 40 -0.88 6.94 -2.85
N ILE A 41 -1.06 5.87 -3.60
CA ILE A 41 -0.22 5.57 -4.76
C ILE A 41 -0.80 6.31 -5.95
N VAL A 42 0.03 7.13 -6.59
CA VAL A 42 -0.33 7.82 -7.83
C VAL A 42 0.34 7.10 -8.98
N LEU A 43 -0.45 6.40 -9.80
CA LEU A 43 0.06 5.72 -10.99
C LEU A 43 0.52 6.74 -12.05
N GLY A 44 1.35 6.31 -13.00
CA GLY A 44 1.75 7.11 -14.16
C GLY A 44 0.57 7.59 -15.01
N SER A 45 -0.58 6.91 -14.96
CA SER A 45 -1.85 7.32 -15.55
C SER A 45 -2.62 8.40 -14.77
N GLY A 46 -2.11 8.82 -13.60
CA GLY A 46 -2.75 9.79 -12.71
C GLY A 46 -3.78 9.22 -11.74
N HIS A 47 -4.11 7.94 -11.81
CA HIS A 47 -5.03 7.32 -10.86
C HIS A 47 -4.44 7.33 -9.44
N LYS A 48 -5.25 7.78 -8.46
CA LYS A 48 -4.92 7.79 -7.04
C LYS A 48 -5.56 6.57 -6.36
N ILE A 49 -4.76 5.73 -5.74
CA ILE A 49 -5.18 4.44 -5.20
C ILE A 49 -4.79 4.36 -3.73
N SER A 50 -5.76 4.08 -2.85
CA SER A 50 -5.49 3.71 -1.46
C SER A 50 -4.98 2.26 -1.43
N PRO A 51 -3.76 1.99 -0.96
CA PRO A 51 -3.21 0.64 -0.97
C PRO A 51 -3.85 -0.28 0.09
N GLU A 52 -4.27 0.27 1.22
CA GLU A 52 -4.72 -0.49 2.39
C GLU A 52 -5.88 -1.46 2.11
N PRO A 53 -6.93 -1.12 1.35
CA PRO A 53 -7.99 -2.07 1.01
C PRO A 53 -7.49 -3.28 0.22
N ILE A 54 -6.55 -3.06 -0.71
CA ILE A 54 -5.96 -4.12 -1.55
C ILE A 54 -5.06 -5.00 -0.70
N GLU A 55 -4.19 -4.41 0.12
CA GLU A 55 -3.31 -5.12 1.05
C GLU A 55 -4.10 -6.00 2.01
N ASN A 56 -5.19 -5.47 2.58
CA ASN A 56 -6.07 -6.22 3.48
C ASN A 56 -6.78 -7.38 2.78
N ALA A 57 -7.22 -7.20 1.53
CA ALA A 57 -7.84 -8.26 0.75
C ALA A 57 -6.87 -9.42 0.49
N ILE A 58 -5.63 -9.09 0.08
CA ILE A 58 -4.57 -10.08 -0.16
C ILE A 58 -4.17 -10.77 1.15
N ALA A 59 -3.94 -10.02 2.24
CA ALA A 59 -3.52 -10.56 3.53
C ALA A 59 -4.53 -11.54 4.14
N LYS A 60 -5.84 -11.33 3.92
CA LYS A 60 -6.89 -12.27 4.36
C LYS A 60 -6.75 -13.66 3.73
N LEU A 61 -6.18 -13.75 2.53
CA LEU A 61 -5.96 -15.01 1.81
C LEU A 61 -4.58 -15.61 2.07
N LEU A 62 -3.70 -14.87 2.76
CA LEU A 62 -2.32 -15.26 3.06
C LEU A 62 -2.05 -15.16 4.57
N PRO A 63 -2.61 -16.05 5.38
CA PRO A 63 -2.44 -16.00 6.84
C PRO A 63 -0.99 -16.17 7.30
N GLU A 64 -0.12 -16.77 6.46
CA GLU A 64 1.30 -16.92 6.72
C GLU A 64 2.13 -15.66 6.35
N ALA A 65 1.52 -14.69 5.66
CA ALA A 65 2.17 -13.42 5.37
C ALA A 65 2.28 -12.56 6.63
N GLN A 66 3.46 -12.01 6.87
CA GLN A 66 3.66 -11.06 7.97
C GLN A 66 3.28 -9.64 7.53
N GLN A 67 3.71 -9.24 6.34
CA GLN A 67 3.32 -7.95 5.76
C GLN A 67 3.01 -8.11 4.27
N VAL A 68 2.05 -7.32 3.82
CA VAL A 68 1.68 -7.14 2.41
C VAL A 68 1.76 -5.66 2.11
N VAL A 69 2.59 -5.26 1.15
CA VAL A 69 2.83 -3.85 0.82
C VAL A 69 2.66 -3.64 -0.68
N VAL A 70 1.61 -2.92 -1.04
CA VAL A 70 1.36 -2.52 -2.43
C VAL A 70 2.25 -1.33 -2.79
N VAL A 71 2.89 -1.40 -3.94
CA VAL A 71 3.77 -0.38 -4.52
C VAL A 71 3.37 -0.08 -5.96
N GLY A 72 3.75 1.07 -6.50
CA GLY A 72 3.42 1.43 -7.89
C GLY A 72 3.40 2.93 -8.15
N ASN A 73 3.91 3.73 -7.22
CA ASN A 73 3.95 5.19 -7.40
C ASN A 73 4.75 5.57 -8.65
N GLY A 74 4.15 6.36 -9.55
CA GLY A 74 4.76 6.73 -10.84
C GLY A 74 4.83 5.60 -11.87
N ARG A 75 4.31 4.40 -11.58
CA ARG A 75 4.36 3.22 -12.45
C ARG A 75 3.07 3.02 -13.25
N GLY A 76 3.13 2.18 -14.29
CA GLY A 76 1.97 1.88 -15.13
C GLY A 76 0.94 0.93 -14.49
N TYR A 77 1.31 0.23 -13.41
CA TYR A 77 0.47 -0.74 -12.70
C TYR A 77 0.94 -0.93 -11.26
N LEU A 78 0.10 -1.59 -10.44
CA LEU A 78 0.45 -1.97 -9.08
C LEU A 78 1.25 -3.26 -9.03
N SER A 79 2.18 -3.32 -8.07
CA SER A 79 2.90 -4.52 -7.67
C SER A 79 2.80 -4.70 -6.16
N VAL A 80 3.11 -5.89 -5.64
CA VAL A 80 3.06 -6.16 -4.20
C VAL A 80 4.34 -6.84 -3.71
N LEU A 81 4.81 -6.38 -2.57
CA LEU A 81 5.85 -7.03 -1.76
C LEU A 81 5.17 -7.81 -0.65
N VAL A 82 5.53 -9.07 -0.47
CA VAL A 82 4.98 -9.94 0.57
C VAL A 82 6.11 -10.50 1.41
N THR A 83 6.04 -10.36 2.72
CA THR A 83 7.00 -10.96 3.66
C THR A 83 6.33 -12.08 4.44
N GLY A 84 7.11 -13.01 4.97
CA GLY A 84 6.62 -14.14 5.75
C GLY A 84 6.94 -15.49 5.12
N SER A 85 6.42 -16.55 5.70
CA SER A 85 6.65 -17.93 5.24
C SER A 85 5.66 -18.33 4.14
N VAL A 86 5.58 -17.51 3.08
CA VAL A 86 4.66 -17.71 1.94
C VAL A 86 5.41 -18.17 0.71
N THR A 87 4.76 -19.04 -0.10
CA THR A 87 5.29 -19.45 -1.39
C THR A 87 4.74 -18.58 -2.54
N ALA A 88 5.46 -18.54 -3.65
CA ALA A 88 5.05 -17.78 -4.83
C ALA A 88 3.68 -18.23 -5.36
N GLU A 89 3.41 -19.55 -5.33
CA GLU A 89 2.15 -20.13 -5.79
C GLU A 89 0.96 -19.64 -4.95
N LYS A 90 1.12 -19.55 -3.62
CA LYS A 90 0.09 -19.03 -2.72
C LYS A 90 -0.17 -17.55 -2.97
N VAL A 91 0.88 -16.76 -3.18
CA VAL A 91 0.73 -15.34 -3.50
C VAL A 91 0.01 -15.17 -4.83
N GLN A 92 0.39 -15.93 -5.87
CA GLN A 92 -0.30 -15.90 -7.16
C GLN A 92 -1.78 -16.26 -7.02
N ALA A 93 -2.11 -17.34 -6.31
CA ALA A 93 -3.49 -17.75 -6.08
C ALA A 93 -4.31 -16.66 -5.34
N ALA A 94 -3.71 -15.96 -4.37
CA ALA A 94 -4.37 -14.86 -3.69
C ALA A 94 -4.63 -13.68 -4.64
N LEU A 95 -3.68 -13.35 -5.53
CA LEU A 95 -3.87 -12.30 -6.54
C LEU A 95 -4.95 -12.68 -7.57
N ASP A 96 -4.98 -13.93 -8.01
CA ASP A 96 -5.99 -14.43 -8.94
C ASP A 96 -7.40 -14.39 -8.35
N ALA A 97 -7.52 -14.52 -7.02
CA ALA A 97 -8.78 -14.39 -6.32
C ALA A 97 -9.20 -12.92 -6.08
N VAL A 98 -8.25 -12.01 -5.81
CA VAL A 98 -8.55 -10.60 -5.46
C VAL A 98 -8.74 -9.74 -6.72
N ASN A 99 -7.91 -9.93 -7.75
CA ASN A 99 -7.89 -9.07 -8.93
C ASN A 99 -9.23 -8.98 -9.69
N PRO A 100 -10.03 -10.05 -9.86
CA PRO A 100 -11.32 -9.98 -10.57
C PRO A 100 -12.31 -8.98 -9.96
N ASP A 101 -12.25 -8.77 -8.64
CA ASP A 101 -13.13 -7.84 -7.93
C ASP A 101 -12.63 -6.38 -7.98
N LEU A 102 -11.42 -6.16 -8.54
CA LEU A 102 -10.81 -4.84 -8.62
C LEU A 102 -10.94 -4.24 -10.03
N PRO A 103 -11.21 -2.92 -10.13
CA PRO A 103 -11.07 -2.20 -11.39
C PRO A 103 -9.66 -2.42 -11.98
N HIS A 104 -9.55 -2.49 -13.31
CA HIS A 104 -8.31 -2.80 -14.02
C HIS A 104 -7.08 -2.01 -13.54
N TYR A 105 -7.24 -0.72 -13.24
CA TYR A 105 -6.16 0.15 -12.76
C TYR A 105 -5.74 -0.11 -11.30
N LYS A 106 -6.56 -0.88 -10.54
CA LYS A 106 -6.26 -1.29 -9.16
C LYS A 106 -5.72 -2.72 -9.07
N GLN A 107 -5.69 -3.46 -10.18
CA GLN A 107 -5.19 -4.83 -10.19
C GLN A 107 -3.68 -4.87 -9.96
N VAL A 108 -3.25 -5.82 -9.13
CA VAL A 108 -1.84 -6.11 -8.87
C VAL A 108 -1.34 -7.07 -9.93
N ARG A 109 -0.29 -6.69 -10.68
CA ARG A 109 0.20 -7.47 -11.82
C ARG A 109 1.45 -8.28 -11.54
N VAL A 110 2.26 -7.84 -10.60
CA VAL A 110 3.52 -8.49 -10.25
C VAL A 110 3.66 -8.52 -8.74
N PHE A 111 4.28 -9.57 -8.24
CA PHE A 111 4.60 -9.68 -6.83
C PHE A 111 6.06 -10.10 -6.63
N ARG A 112 6.56 -9.84 -5.42
CA ARG A 112 7.84 -10.38 -4.95
C ARG A 112 7.70 -10.84 -3.50
N VAL A 113 8.16 -12.06 -3.23
CA VAL A 113 8.30 -12.57 -1.86
C VAL A 113 9.65 -12.11 -1.32
N ILE A 114 9.63 -11.41 -0.20
CA ILE A 114 10.79 -10.86 0.49
C ILE A 114 11.11 -11.75 1.68
N ARG A 115 12.34 -12.26 1.72
CA ARG A 115 12.79 -13.18 2.78
C ARG A 115 12.94 -12.51 4.14
N GLU A 116 13.47 -11.28 4.14
CA GLU A 116 13.66 -10.50 5.36
C GLU A 116 12.39 -9.71 5.67
N PRO A 117 11.72 -9.95 6.82
CA PRO A 117 10.53 -9.21 7.19
C PRO A 117 10.83 -7.74 7.43
N PHE A 118 9.83 -6.88 7.22
CA PHE A 118 9.92 -5.49 7.62
C PHE A 118 9.84 -5.39 9.13
N SER A 119 10.74 -4.61 9.74
CA SER A 119 10.86 -4.50 11.20
C SER A 119 11.15 -3.05 11.64
N ILE A 120 11.12 -2.84 12.94
CA ILE A 120 11.51 -1.57 13.57
C ILE A 120 13.03 -1.38 13.42
N GLU A 121 13.79 -2.45 13.61
CA GLU A 121 15.26 -2.46 13.57
C GLU A 121 15.78 -2.07 12.19
N ASN A 122 15.15 -2.58 11.12
CA ASN A 122 15.53 -2.22 9.75
C ASN A 122 14.85 -0.94 9.24
N GLY A 123 14.17 -0.22 10.12
CA GLY A 123 13.58 1.08 9.82
C GLY A 123 12.30 1.05 8.98
N SER A 124 11.79 -0.14 8.66
CA SER A 124 10.62 -0.32 7.79
C SER A 124 9.28 -0.17 8.53
N LEU A 125 9.29 -0.30 9.85
CA LEU A 125 8.12 -0.11 10.71
C LEU A 125 8.31 1.06 11.68
N THR A 126 7.19 1.64 12.09
CA THR A 126 7.17 2.55 13.25
C THR A 126 7.23 1.73 14.54
N VAL A 127 7.49 2.39 15.70
CA VAL A 127 7.47 1.76 17.02
C VAL A 127 6.14 1.03 17.31
N ASN A 128 5.03 1.52 16.71
CA ASN A 128 3.70 0.91 16.83
C ASN A 128 3.41 -0.13 15.73
N GLY A 129 4.43 -0.62 15.03
CA GLY A 129 4.29 -1.66 14.00
C GLY A 129 3.65 -1.21 12.67
N LYS A 130 3.47 0.10 12.43
CA LYS A 130 2.91 0.59 11.17
C LYS A 130 3.98 0.68 10.08
N LEU A 131 3.62 0.35 8.84
CA LEU A 131 4.50 0.43 7.68
C LEU A 131 4.98 1.87 7.42
N LYS A 132 6.28 2.04 7.31
CA LYS A 132 6.92 3.26 6.81
C LYS A 132 7.11 3.13 5.30
N ARG A 133 6.07 3.43 4.52
CA ARG A 133 6.03 3.17 3.07
C ARG A 133 7.19 3.77 2.29
N GLU A 134 7.59 5.00 2.61
CA GLU A 134 8.73 5.66 1.97
C GLU A 134 10.05 4.95 2.28
N ALA A 135 10.26 4.52 3.54
CA ALA A 135 11.44 3.78 3.94
C ALA A 135 11.50 2.41 3.25
N ILE A 136 10.35 1.70 3.17
CA ILE A 136 10.24 0.43 2.45
C ILE A 136 10.54 0.63 0.96
N ALA A 137 9.94 1.62 0.32
CA ALA A 137 10.18 1.91 -1.11
C ALA A 137 11.63 2.24 -1.39
N SER A 138 12.29 2.99 -0.50
CA SER A 138 13.72 3.33 -0.62
C SER A 138 14.61 2.09 -0.41
N ARG A 139 14.33 1.28 0.64
CA ARG A 139 15.08 0.05 0.95
C ARG A 139 14.95 -0.97 -0.17
N MET A 140 13.75 -1.16 -0.69
CA MET A 140 13.43 -2.17 -1.71
C MET A 140 13.51 -1.62 -3.14
N LYS A 141 14.19 -0.49 -3.35
CA LYS A 141 14.24 0.19 -4.65
C LYS A 141 14.64 -0.75 -5.79
N ASN A 142 15.71 -1.54 -5.61
CA ASN A 142 16.20 -2.43 -6.66
C ASN A 142 15.19 -3.55 -6.95
N ASP A 143 14.62 -4.17 -5.91
CA ASP A 143 13.60 -5.20 -6.05
C ASP A 143 12.35 -4.66 -6.76
N ILE A 144 11.94 -3.45 -6.41
CA ILE A 144 10.81 -2.77 -7.06
C ILE A 144 11.14 -2.50 -8.53
N GLU A 145 12.31 -1.93 -8.85
CA GLU A 145 12.71 -1.68 -10.24
C GLU A 145 12.68 -2.96 -11.08
N GLU A 146 13.26 -4.04 -10.59
CA GLU A 146 13.27 -5.34 -11.27
C GLU A 146 11.86 -5.86 -11.60
N MET A 147 10.88 -5.69 -10.68
CA MET A 147 9.49 -6.09 -10.93
C MET A 147 8.85 -5.37 -12.14
N TYR A 148 9.33 -4.19 -12.49
CA TYR A 148 8.82 -3.42 -13.63
C TYR A 148 9.64 -3.63 -14.91
N LEU A 149 10.91 -4.04 -14.82
CA LEU A 149 11.77 -4.33 -15.96
C LEU A 149 11.37 -5.63 -16.68
N VAL A 150 10.98 -6.67 -15.96
CA VAL A 150 10.67 -8.00 -16.51
C VAL A 150 9.49 -7.99 -17.49
N LYS A 151 8.59 -7.00 -17.43
CA LYS A 151 7.45 -6.89 -18.37
C LYS A 151 7.65 -5.98 -19.58
N GLN A 152 8.82 -5.35 -19.73
CA GLN A 152 9.14 -4.58 -20.94
C GLN A 152 9.76 -5.45 -22.05
N ALA A 153 9.99 -6.75 -21.78
CA ALA A 153 10.67 -7.70 -22.69
C ALA A 153 9.68 -8.64 -23.43
N VAL A 154 8.40 -8.29 -23.55
CA VAL A 154 7.41 -9.03 -24.37
C VAL A 154 6.70 -8.08 -25.31
#